data_7a88a8520619473beda56b0c9f5082a6
#
_entry.id   7a88a8520619473beda56b0c9f5082a6
#
_cell.length_a   1.000
_cell.length_b   1.000
_cell.length_c   1.000
_cell.angle_alpha   90.00
_cell.angle_beta   90.00
_cell.angle_gamma   90.00
#
_symmetry.space_group_name_H-M   'P 1'
#
loop_
_entity.id
_entity.type
_entity.pdbx_description
1 polymer ?
#
loop_
_entity_poly.entity_id
_entity_poly.type
_entity_poly.pdbx_seq_one_letter_code
_entity_poly.pdbx_strand_id
1 'polypeptide(L)'
;MFLARLTRHGIHPGLDSIGRVLSGFNNPQFSFPAVQVAGTNGKGTTAVILAALFRSAGFRTGLFTSPHLVDVRERIQIDGQLLDPTSFLTCLRDACRVQERLGLSLTFFEMLTVVGFLAFERASVDIAILEVGLGGRWDATSTARPDVSVLTSVAKDHTEILGETLEKILREKAAIGRVGKPFIATFPDHLRDEWSLIEKKRGFLSVLRGREFDGAWASPELLGKRSFIYQGRAEKKVFQTALVARYQLNNLLSAMAVLEYGPWKIPDEVIASALPTLRNPGRWERLPSFPVILDGAHNPESMRELVEQIREAFPDPERVGFLAGFIKGKDWEEMLGILPEAGRTFFLTAPPDTDAVDPLQLASFMGVRKGCSFSVGQFDSMSVNAFEWSGQVPGRILVVTGSLYLVGAVKRWQSGETSPLSAGERNVFSSFHP
;
A
#
# COMPACT_ATOMS: atom_id res chain seq x y z
N MET A 1 -6.43 23.65 -3.41
CA MET A 1 -5.93 24.53 -2.33
C MET A 1 -6.32 24.07 -0.92
N PHE A 2 -7.57 23.62 -0.62
CA PHE A 2 -7.98 23.19 0.72
C PHE A 2 -7.21 21.96 1.22
N LEU A 3 -7.19 20.84 0.49
CA LEU A 3 -6.46 19.62 0.90
C LEU A 3 -4.96 19.83 1.11
N ALA A 4 -4.34 20.75 0.35
CA ALA A 4 -2.93 21.06 0.52
C ALA A 4 -2.62 21.88 1.80
N ARG A 5 -3.63 22.47 2.42
CA ARG A 5 -3.50 23.21 3.70
C ARG A 5 -3.70 22.32 4.93
N LEU A 6 -4.27 21.10 4.74
CA LEU A 6 -4.43 20.15 5.83
C LEU A 6 -3.06 19.56 6.20
N THR A 7 -2.83 19.41 7.49
CA THR A 7 -1.58 18.86 8.03
C THR A 7 -1.38 17.44 7.52
N ARG A 8 -0.38 17.23 6.65
CA ARG A 8 -0.08 15.90 6.07
C ARG A 8 0.43 14.91 7.12
N HIS A 9 1.11 15.41 8.16
CA HIS A 9 1.81 14.63 9.17
C HIS A 9 1.25 14.83 10.59
N GLY A 10 -0.01 15.23 10.74
CA GLY A 10 -0.64 15.34 12.05
C GLY A 10 -1.33 14.03 12.44
N ILE A 11 -0.85 13.36 13.49
CA ILE A 11 -1.65 12.35 14.19
C ILE A 11 -2.25 13.04 15.39
N HIS A 12 -3.56 13.22 15.38
CA HIS A 12 -4.29 13.58 16.59
C HIS A 12 -4.61 12.28 17.33
N PRO A 13 -4.07 12.05 18.54
CA PRO A 13 -4.45 10.89 19.33
C PRO A 13 -5.95 10.97 19.65
N GLY A 14 -6.72 10.06 19.08
CA GLY A 14 -8.17 9.97 19.31
C GLY A 14 -8.97 9.96 18.01
N LEU A 15 -10.19 9.44 18.09
CA LEU A 15 -11.14 9.35 16.97
C LEU A 15 -12.34 10.30 17.15
N ASP A 16 -12.30 11.18 18.15
CA ASP A 16 -13.46 12.02 18.53
C ASP A 16 -13.83 13.02 17.43
N SER A 17 -12.84 13.70 16.85
CA SER A 17 -13.08 14.70 15.79
C SER A 17 -13.71 14.07 14.56
N ILE A 18 -13.11 13.01 14.03
CA ILE A 18 -13.67 12.31 12.88
C ILE A 18 -15.02 11.66 13.22
N GLY A 19 -15.17 11.06 14.41
CA GLY A 19 -16.44 10.47 14.87
C GLY A 19 -17.57 11.49 14.91
N ARG A 20 -17.34 12.70 15.39
CA ARG A 20 -18.32 13.80 15.40
C ARG A 20 -18.69 14.26 14.00
N VAL A 21 -17.71 14.35 13.10
CA VAL A 21 -17.98 14.70 11.69
C VAL A 21 -18.82 13.61 11.02
N LEU A 22 -18.47 12.33 11.22
CA LEU A 22 -19.25 11.19 10.69
C LEU A 22 -20.67 11.13 11.28
N SER A 23 -20.87 11.44 12.55
CA SER A 23 -22.19 11.56 13.17
C SER A 23 -23.05 12.65 12.51
N GLY A 24 -22.43 13.71 12.02
CA GLY A 24 -23.11 14.75 11.24
C GLY A 24 -23.69 14.27 9.91
N PHE A 25 -23.31 13.06 9.47
CA PHE A 25 -23.80 12.35 8.29
C PHE A 25 -24.55 11.05 8.63
N ASN A 26 -25.04 10.90 9.86
CA ASN A 26 -25.70 9.68 10.34
C ASN A 26 -24.81 8.42 10.31
N ASN A 27 -23.49 8.59 10.46
CA ASN A 27 -22.48 7.51 10.51
C ASN A 27 -22.44 6.63 9.24
N PRO A 28 -22.07 7.18 8.09
CA PRO A 28 -22.02 6.46 6.80
C PRO A 28 -21.12 5.21 6.84
N GLN A 29 -20.11 5.17 7.72
CA GLN A 29 -19.21 4.03 7.90
C GLN A 29 -19.90 2.76 8.44
N PHE A 30 -21.15 2.82 8.82
CA PHE A 30 -21.95 1.68 9.28
C PHE A 30 -22.97 1.18 8.24
N SER A 31 -23.04 1.81 7.07
CA SER A 31 -24.01 1.46 6.01
C SER A 31 -23.58 0.28 5.13
N PHE A 32 -22.36 -0.22 5.29
CA PHE A 32 -21.80 -1.30 4.50
C PHE A 32 -20.96 -2.28 5.33
N PRO A 33 -20.93 -3.57 4.97
CA PRO A 33 -19.95 -4.53 5.49
C PRO A 33 -18.53 -4.11 5.14
N ALA A 34 -17.54 -4.47 5.98
CA ALA A 34 -16.16 -4.07 5.71
C ALA A 34 -15.12 -5.13 6.08
N VAL A 35 -14.00 -5.12 5.33
CA VAL A 35 -12.73 -5.73 5.72
C VAL A 35 -11.72 -4.63 6.01
N GLN A 36 -11.11 -4.64 7.19
CA GLN A 36 -10.07 -3.67 7.56
C GLN A 36 -8.70 -4.33 7.56
N VAL A 37 -7.72 -3.71 6.87
CA VAL A 37 -6.40 -4.28 6.64
C VAL A 37 -5.32 -3.40 7.27
N ALA A 38 -4.67 -3.92 8.32
CA ALA A 38 -3.49 -3.33 8.96
C ALA A 38 -2.23 -4.16 8.67
N GLY A 39 -1.08 -3.62 8.99
CA GLY A 39 0.22 -4.27 8.84
C GLY A 39 1.34 -3.24 8.68
N THR A 40 2.59 -3.68 8.70
CA THR A 40 3.72 -2.83 8.29
C THR A 40 3.78 -2.79 6.77
N ASN A 41 3.97 -3.92 6.13
CA ASN A 41 4.03 -4.09 4.68
C ASN A 41 2.82 -4.92 4.18
N GLY A 42 2.46 -4.79 2.89
CA GLY A 42 1.44 -5.62 2.24
C GLY A 42 -0.01 -5.18 2.41
N LYS A 43 -0.33 -4.15 3.21
CA LYS A 43 -1.70 -3.65 3.43
C LYS A 43 -2.44 -3.36 2.12
N GLY A 44 -1.91 -2.42 1.33
CA GLY A 44 -2.52 -2.00 0.06
C GLY A 44 -2.63 -3.15 -0.94
N THR A 45 -1.60 -4.00 -1.02
CA THR A 45 -1.63 -5.20 -1.89
C THR A 45 -2.77 -6.14 -1.50
N THR A 46 -2.90 -6.46 -0.21
CA THR A 46 -4.00 -7.32 0.28
C THR A 46 -5.37 -6.67 0.04
N ALA A 47 -5.49 -5.35 0.26
CA ALA A 47 -6.72 -4.62 0.00
C ALA A 47 -7.10 -4.63 -1.49
N VAL A 48 -6.15 -4.43 -2.40
CA VAL A 48 -6.36 -4.50 -3.86
C VAL A 48 -6.78 -5.91 -4.29
N ILE A 49 -6.13 -6.97 -3.77
CA ILE A 49 -6.50 -8.36 -4.06
C ILE A 49 -7.96 -8.60 -3.63
N LEU A 50 -8.31 -8.26 -2.40
CA LEU A 50 -9.67 -8.45 -1.88
C LEU A 50 -10.71 -7.71 -2.70
N ALA A 51 -10.49 -6.42 -2.99
CA ALA A 51 -11.42 -5.63 -3.80
C ALA A 51 -11.63 -6.25 -5.20
N ALA A 52 -10.56 -6.76 -5.84
CA ALA A 52 -10.66 -7.41 -7.13
C ALA A 52 -11.44 -8.74 -7.06
N LEU A 53 -11.21 -9.56 -6.02
CA LEU A 53 -11.91 -10.83 -5.84
C LEU A 53 -13.39 -10.63 -5.54
N PHE A 54 -13.75 -9.69 -4.66
CA PHE A 54 -15.15 -9.37 -4.38
C PHE A 54 -15.85 -8.81 -5.62
N ARG A 55 -15.22 -7.89 -6.35
CA ARG A 55 -15.77 -7.37 -7.61
C ARG A 55 -16.01 -8.47 -8.63
N SER A 56 -15.06 -9.40 -8.80
CA SER A 56 -15.22 -10.53 -9.73
C SER A 56 -16.35 -11.47 -9.32
N ALA A 57 -16.70 -11.49 -8.05
CA ALA A 57 -17.86 -12.22 -7.51
C ALA A 57 -19.19 -11.45 -7.63
N GLY A 58 -19.18 -10.28 -8.27
CA GLY A 58 -20.38 -9.47 -8.49
C GLY A 58 -20.74 -8.50 -7.37
N PHE A 59 -19.89 -8.36 -6.33
CA PHE A 59 -20.11 -7.35 -5.29
C PHE A 59 -19.74 -5.96 -5.81
N ARG A 60 -20.55 -4.98 -5.49
CA ARG A 60 -20.19 -3.56 -5.63
C ARG A 60 -19.20 -3.19 -4.56
N THR A 61 -17.96 -2.91 -4.96
CA THR A 61 -16.84 -2.78 -4.02
C THR A 61 -16.44 -1.33 -3.79
N GLY A 62 -16.21 -0.94 -2.52
CA GLY A 62 -15.48 0.24 -2.12
C GLY A 62 -14.05 -0.14 -1.73
N LEU A 63 -13.04 0.56 -2.24
CA LEU A 63 -11.64 0.38 -1.85
C LEU A 63 -11.07 1.70 -1.35
N PHE A 64 -10.56 1.69 -0.11
CA PHE A 64 -9.83 2.81 0.49
C PHE A 64 -8.38 2.41 0.72
N THR A 65 -7.42 3.10 0.09
CA THR A 65 -5.97 2.80 0.16
C THR A 65 -5.13 4.05 0.41
N SER A 66 -3.87 3.85 0.84
CA SER A 66 -2.90 4.92 1.03
C SER A 66 -1.45 4.43 0.96
N PRO A 67 -0.51 5.30 0.52
CA PRO A 67 -0.72 6.56 -0.19
C PRO A 67 -1.17 6.33 -1.65
N HIS A 68 -1.47 7.41 -2.38
CA HIS A 68 -1.63 7.37 -3.85
C HIS A 68 -0.29 7.50 -4.57
N LEU A 69 -0.22 7.10 -5.83
CA LEU A 69 0.95 7.24 -6.69
C LEU A 69 0.91 8.54 -7.50
N VAL A 70 -0.19 8.81 -8.17
CA VAL A 70 -0.35 9.92 -9.12
C VAL A 70 -1.48 10.85 -8.71
N ASP A 71 -2.68 10.33 -8.48
CA ASP A 71 -3.90 11.11 -8.21
C ASP A 71 -4.46 10.75 -6.83
N VAL A 72 -4.83 11.77 -6.06
CA VAL A 72 -5.41 11.59 -4.72
C VAL A 72 -6.66 10.69 -4.72
N ARG A 73 -7.40 10.65 -5.83
CA ARG A 73 -8.59 9.82 -6.00
C ARG A 73 -8.27 8.32 -6.08
N GLU A 74 -7.01 7.93 -6.32
CA GLU A 74 -6.58 6.54 -6.23
C GLU A 74 -6.86 5.94 -4.84
N ARG A 75 -6.95 6.79 -3.82
CA ARG A 75 -7.26 6.37 -2.45
C ARG A 75 -8.70 5.92 -2.25
N ILE A 76 -9.59 6.30 -3.17
CA ILE A 76 -11.04 6.02 -3.07
C ILE A 76 -11.50 5.48 -4.42
N GLN A 77 -11.77 4.18 -4.48
CA GLN A 77 -12.22 3.53 -5.69
C GLN A 77 -13.56 2.84 -5.46
N ILE A 78 -14.39 2.86 -6.49
CA ILE A 78 -15.64 2.09 -6.54
C ILE A 78 -15.57 1.17 -7.77
N ASP A 79 -15.76 -0.13 -7.55
CA ASP A 79 -15.64 -1.17 -8.58
C ASP A 79 -14.32 -1.13 -9.36
N GLY A 80 -13.22 -0.77 -8.65
CA GLY A 80 -11.87 -0.65 -9.21
C GLY A 80 -11.66 0.57 -10.12
N GLN A 81 -12.60 1.51 -10.13
CA GLN A 81 -12.49 2.80 -10.82
C GLN A 81 -12.25 3.91 -9.80
N LEU A 82 -11.40 4.87 -10.16
CA LEU A 82 -11.21 6.06 -9.33
C LEU A 82 -12.55 6.76 -9.11
N LEU A 83 -12.78 7.26 -7.91
CA LEU A 83 -13.95 8.09 -7.67
C LEU A 83 -13.95 9.28 -8.67
N ASP A 84 -15.05 9.49 -9.37
CA ASP A 84 -15.15 10.56 -10.36
C ASP A 84 -14.95 11.94 -9.71
N PRO A 85 -14.39 12.94 -10.46
CA PRO A 85 -14.04 14.24 -9.88
C PRO A 85 -15.22 14.96 -9.24
N THR A 86 -16.41 14.85 -9.81
CA THR A 86 -17.61 15.54 -9.31
C THR A 86 -18.06 14.94 -7.98
N SER A 87 -18.14 13.61 -7.89
CA SER A 87 -18.48 12.89 -6.66
C SER A 87 -17.43 13.13 -5.57
N PHE A 88 -16.15 13.10 -5.91
CA PHE A 88 -15.05 13.41 -4.96
C PHE A 88 -15.20 14.82 -4.38
N LEU A 89 -15.37 15.84 -5.24
CA LEU A 89 -15.53 17.23 -4.82
C LEU A 89 -16.80 17.46 -4.02
N THR A 90 -17.88 16.78 -4.36
CA THR A 90 -19.15 16.87 -3.63
C THR A 90 -19.00 16.31 -2.21
N CYS A 91 -18.44 15.09 -2.06
CA CYS A 91 -18.19 14.51 -0.74
C CYS A 91 -17.23 15.38 0.09
N LEU A 92 -16.16 15.89 -0.54
CA LEU A 92 -15.20 16.77 0.13
C LEU A 92 -15.86 18.06 0.62
N ARG A 93 -16.65 18.72 -0.23
CA ARG A 93 -17.38 19.94 0.14
C ARG A 93 -18.33 19.72 1.30
N ASP A 94 -19.07 18.61 1.27
CA ASP A 94 -19.99 18.28 2.34
C ASP A 94 -19.26 18.02 3.65
N ALA A 95 -18.14 17.27 3.61
CA ALA A 95 -17.28 17.02 4.77
C ALA A 95 -16.72 18.33 5.36
N CYS A 96 -16.24 19.26 4.51
CA CYS A 96 -15.77 20.58 4.93
C CYS A 96 -16.88 21.38 5.64
N ARG A 97 -18.08 21.41 5.08
CA ARG A 97 -19.22 22.15 5.69
C ARG A 97 -19.59 21.61 7.08
N VAL A 98 -19.59 20.28 7.25
CA VAL A 98 -19.87 19.70 8.57
C VAL A 98 -18.74 19.96 9.55
N GLN A 99 -17.47 19.81 9.14
CA GLN A 99 -16.31 20.12 9.94
C GLN A 99 -16.35 21.60 10.44
N GLU A 100 -16.59 22.55 9.54
CA GLU A 100 -16.68 23.98 9.84
C GLU A 100 -17.82 24.30 10.82
N ARG A 101 -19.02 23.74 10.56
CA ARG A 101 -20.20 23.91 11.45
C ARG A 101 -19.95 23.41 12.86
N LEU A 102 -19.13 22.35 13.01
CA LEU A 102 -18.76 21.77 14.32
C LEU A 102 -17.57 22.45 14.98
N GLY A 103 -16.90 23.40 14.29
CA GLY A 103 -15.68 24.05 14.77
C GLY A 103 -14.51 23.06 14.93
N LEU A 104 -14.45 22.00 14.10
CA LEU A 104 -13.44 20.96 14.16
C LEU A 104 -12.38 21.15 13.06
N SER A 105 -11.22 20.51 13.25
CA SER A 105 -10.16 20.42 12.26
C SER A 105 -9.76 18.95 12.08
N LEU A 106 -9.95 18.40 10.89
CA LEU A 106 -9.51 17.07 10.51
C LEU A 106 -8.13 17.15 9.84
N THR A 107 -7.32 16.13 10.07
CA THR A 107 -6.10 15.90 9.28
C THR A 107 -6.45 15.53 7.84
N PHE A 108 -5.45 15.57 6.94
CA PHE A 108 -5.62 15.16 5.55
C PHE A 108 -6.17 13.72 5.43
N PHE A 109 -5.64 12.79 6.25
CA PHE A 109 -6.07 11.40 6.22
C PHE A 109 -7.49 11.21 6.76
N GLU A 110 -7.84 11.86 7.86
CA GLU A 110 -9.20 11.84 8.41
C GLU A 110 -10.22 12.43 7.42
N MET A 111 -9.89 13.55 6.78
CA MET A 111 -10.76 14.15 5.77
C MET A 111 -11.01 13.20 4.60
N LEU A 112 -9.96 12.57 4.06
CA LEU A 112 -10.12 11.59 2.98
C LEU A 112 -10.88 10.34 3.41
N THR A 113 -10.74 9.91 4.67
CA THR A 113 -11.52 8.80 5.22
C THR A 113 -13.01 9.14 5.26
N VAL A 114 -13.38 10.35 5.71
CA VAL A 114 -14.78 10.83 5.66
C VAL A 114 -15.30 10.86 4.22
N VAL A 115 -14.51 11.40 3.28
CA VAL A 115 -14.87 11.43 1.84
C VAL A 115 -15.09 10.01 1.31
N GLY A 116 -14.21 9.07 1.65
CA GLY A 116 -14.33 7.65 1.26
C GLY A 116 -15.62 7.01 1.78
N PHE A 117 -15.93 7.18 3.06
CA PHE A 117 -17.16 6.62 3.64
C PHE A 117 -18.43 7.23 3.04
N LEU A 118 -18.47 8.53 2.80
CA LEU A 118 -19.57 9.19 2.10
C LEU A 118 -19.73 8.67 0.67
N ALA A 119 -18.61 8.48 -0.05
CA ALA A 119 -18.65 7.96 -1.42
C ALA A 119 -19.17 6.52 -1.45
N PHE A 120 -18.74 5.67 -0.51
CA PHE A 120 -19.19 4.27 -0.42
C PHE A 120 -20.68 4.15 -0.07
N GLU A 121 -21.14 4.92 0.92
CA GLU A 121 -22.57 4.99 1.24
C GLU A 121 -23.41 5.43 0.04
N ARG A 122 -23.05 6.55 -0.59
CA ARG A 122 -23.79 7.10 -1.76
C ARG A 122 -23.78 6.16 -2.97
N ALA A 123 -22.71 5.41 -3.14
CA ALA A 123 -22.61 4.39 -4.16
C ALA A 123 -23.31 3.08 -3.77
N SER A 124 -23.81 2.94 -2.54
CA SER A 124 -24.41 1.72 -2.02
C SER A 124 -23.53 0.50 -2.25
N VAL A 125 -22.26 0.57 -1.81
CA VAL A 125 -21.32 -0.55 -1.96
C VAL A 125 -21.79 -1.74 -1.12
N ASP A 126 -21.66 -2.95 -1.65
CA ASP A 126 -21.96 -4.19 -0.92
C ASP A 126 -20.89 -4.54 0.09
N ILE A 127 -19.66 -4.06 -0.13
CA ILE A 127 -18.51 -4.27 0.75
C ILE A 127 -17.46 -3.17 0.58
N ALA A 128 -16.87 -2.72 1.69
CA ALA A 128 -15.72 -1.83 1.70
C ALA A 128 -14.46 -2.54 2.17
N ILE A 129 -13.34 -2.33 1.46
CA ILE A 129 -12.01 -2.78 1.84
C ILE A 129 -11.23 -1.56 2.29
N LEU A 130 -10.84 -1.53 3.57
CA LEU A 130 -10.29 -0.35 4.24
C LEU A 130 -8.83 -0.59 4.65
N GLU A 131 -7.89 0.01 3.94
CA GLU A 131 -6.48 0.01 4.34
C GLU A 131 -6.26 1.01 5.48
N VAL A 132 -5.65 0.55 6.58
CA VAL A 132 -5.18 1.38 7.69
C VAL A 132 -4.00 2.24 7.23
N GLY A 133 -4.07 3.54 7.46
CA GLY A 133 -2.96 4.45 7.13
C GLY A 133 -1.74 4.21 8.03
N LEU A 134 -1.93 4.25 9.35
CA LEU A 134 -0.86 4.05 10.32
C LEU A 134 -1.37 3.40 11.62
N GLY A 135 -0.62 2.43 12.13
CA GLY A 135 -0.95 1.75 13.38
C GLY A 135 -2.23 0.91 13.27
N GLY A 136 -3.29 1.35 13.87
CA GLY A 136 -4.62 0.73 13.88
C GLY A 136 -5.54 1.35 14.92
N ARG A 137 -5.08 1.49 16.17
CA ARG A 137 -5.89 1.96 17.30
C ARG A 137 -6.57 3.31 17.06
N TRP A 138 -5.80 4.27 16.56
CA TRP A 138 -6.19 5.66 16.35
C TRP A 138 -6.30 6.02 14.88
N ASP A 139 -6.28 5.00 14.00
CA ASP A 139 -6.45 5.22 12.58
C ASP A 139 -7.90 5.58 12.24
N ALA A 140 -8.09 6.55 11.38
CA ALA A 140 -9.42 7.06 11.00
C ALA A 140 -10.34 5.95 10.47
N THR A 141 -9.80 4.94 9.77
CA THR A 141 -10.57 3.80 9.26
C THR A 141 -11.12 2.92 10.39
N SER A 142 -10.57 3.01 11.61
CA SER A 142 -11.03 2.25 12.79
C SER A 142 -12.35 2.77 13.38
N THR A 143 -12.88 3.89 12.86
CA THR A 143 -14.26 4.32 13.10
C THR A 143 -15.30 3.39 12.46
N ALA A 144 -14.91 2.58 11.48
CA ALA A 144 -15.76 1.53 10.89
C ALA A 144 -15.88 0.31 11.82
N ARG A 145 -16.85 -0.57 11.49
CA ARG A 145 -17.09 -1.85 12.17
C ARG A 145 -16.83 -3.01 11.23
N PRO A 146 -15.56 -3.40 11.00
CA PRO A 146 -15.24 -4.46 10.05
C PRO A 146 -15.79 -5.81 10.51
N ASP A 147 -16.26 -6.61 9.53
CA ASP A 147 -16.65 -8.00 9.74
C ASP A 147 -15.45 -8.92 9.79
N VAL A 148 -14.35 -8.55 9.13
CA VAL A 148 -13.06 -9.24 9.19
C VAL A 148 -11.95 -8.22 9.32
N SER A 149 -11.01 -8.48 10.24
CA SER A 149 -9.77 -7.72 10.36
C SER A 149 -8.61 -8.53 9.81
N VAL A 150 -7.62 -7.84 9.21
CA VAL A 150 -6.42 -8.48 8.64
C VAL A 150 -5.17 -7.79 9.17
N LEU A 151 -4.18 -8.56 9.60
CA LEU A 151 -2.82 -8.12 9.91
C LEU A 151 -1.84 -8.80 8.95
N THR A 152 -1.29 -8.05 8.01
CA THR A 152 -0.47 -8.61 6.92
C THR A 152 0.97 -8.88 7.33
N SER A 153 1.54 -8.07 8.21
CA SER A 153 2.90 -8.22 8.74
C SER A 153 3.15 -7.33 9.95
N VAL A 154 4.20 -7.66 10.73
CA VAL A 154 4.71 -6.83 11.83
C VAL A 154 6.21 -6.69 11.69
N ALA A 155 6.69 -5.47 11.46
CA ALA A 155 8.10 -5.11 11.40
C ALA A 155 8.29 -3.68 11.96
N LYS A 156 9.55 -3.28 12.16
CA LYS A 156 9.89 -1.93 12.58
C LYS A 156 9.63 -0.93 11.45
N ASP A 157 8.72 -0.03 11.67
CA ASP A 157 8.44 1.17 10.87
C ASP A 157 7.68 2.16 11.74
N HIS A 158 7.88 3.45 11.54
CA HIS A 158 7.26 4.53 12.34
C HIS A 158 7.43 4.32 13.85
N THR A 159 8.63 3.92 14.27
CA THR A 159 8.91 3.55 15.67
C THR A 159 8.73 4.71 16.64
N GLU A 160 8.92 5.94 16.19
CA GLU A 160 8.67 7.17 16.94
C GLU A 160 7.20 7.33 17.37
N ILE A 161 6.27 6.70 16.65
CA ILE A 161 4.83 6.79 16.89
C ILE A 161 4.28 5.48 17.48
N LEU A 162 4.66 4.34 16.87
CA LEU A 162 4.11 3.03 17.21
C LEU A 162 4.89 2.33 18.34
N GLY A 163 6.06 2.86 18.69
CA GLY A 163 6.96 2.31 19.68
C GLY A 163 8.08 1.46 19.09
N GLU A 164 9.17 1.32 19.83
CA GLU A 164 10.46 0.78 19.37
C GLU A 164 10.50 -0.75 19.27
N THR A 165 9.52 -1.47 19.86
CA THR A 165 9.50 -2.93 19.89
C THR A 165 8.38 -3.52 19.05
N LEU A 166 8.58 -4.73 18.51
CA LEU A 166 7.59 -5.42 17.70
C LEU A 166 6.29 -5.70 18.45
N GLU A 167 6.37 -5.94 19.77
CA GLU A 167 5.20 -6.14 20.65
C GLU A 167 4.34 -4.88 20.73
N LYS A 168 4.96 -3.69 20.87
CA LYS A 168 4.23 -2.42 20.88
C LYS A 168 3.54 -2.18 19.54
N ILE A 169 4.27 -2.39 18.44
CA ILE A 169 3.75 -2.25 17.07
C ILE A 169 2.60 -3.24 16.84
N LEU A 170 2.74 -4.50 17.31
CA LEU A 170 1.69 -5.51 17.25
C LEU A 170 0.44 -5.06 17.99
N ARG A 171 0.56 -4.56 19.23
CA ARG A 171 -0.57 -4.06 20.03
C ARG A 171 -1.33 -2.93 19.35
N GLU A 172 -0.63 -2.00 18.73
CA GLU A 172 -1.25 -0.90 18.00
C GLU A 172 -2.00 -1.38 16.74
N LYS A 173 -1.40 -2.30 15.99
CA LYS A 173 -2.02 -2.85 14.78
C LYS A 173 -3.18 -3.79 15.09
N ALA A 174 -3.05 -4.64 16.10
CA ALA A 174 -4.09 -5.57 16.51
C ALA A 174 -5.31 -4.87 17.15
N ALA A 175 -5.22 -3.56 17.36
CA ALA A 175 -6.33 -2.76 17.88
C ALA A 175 -7.54 -2.69 16.94
N ILE A 176 -7.39 -3.03 15.67
CA ILE A 176 -8.50 -3.11 14.68
C ILE A 176 -9.43 -4.31 14.91
N GLY A 177 -9.00 -5.32 15.68
CA GLY A 177 -9.80 -6.53 15.95
C GLY A 177 -11.11 -6.22 16.68
N ARG A 178 -12.18 -6.91 16.31
CA ARG A 178 -13.53 -6.76 16.87
C ARG A 178 -13.98 -8.03 17.56
N VAL A 179 -14.67 -7.88 18.70
CA VAL A 179 -15.19 -9.01 19.51
C VAL A 179 -16.00 -9.96 18.65
N GLY A 180 -15.70 -11.26 18.71
CA GLY A 180 -16.39 -12.34 18.00
C GLY A 180 -16.22 -12.33 16.47
N LYS A 181 -15.39 -11.45 15.92
CA LYS A 181 -15.13 -11.39 14.48
C LYS A 181 -13.79 -12.04 14.12
N PRO A 182 -13.65 -12.65 12.92
CA PRO A 182 -12.38 -13.20 12.46
C PRO A 182 -11.28 -12.14 12.35
N PHE A 183 -10.08 -12.53 12.80
CA PHE A 183 -8.87 -11.73 12.63
C PHE A 183 -7.79 -12.59 11.96
N ILE A 184 -7.62 -12.38 10.66
CA ILE A 184 -6.61 -13.04 9.85
C ILE A 184 -5.26 -12.39 10.13
N ALA A 185 -4.23 -13.16 10.56
CA ALA A 185 -2.97 -12.55 10.94
C ALA A 185 -1.74 -13.34 10.50
N THR A 186 -0.74 -12.56 10.04
CA THR A 186 0.61 -13.03 9.74
C THR A 186 1.61 -12.15 10.49
N PHE A 187 2.44 -12.76 11.33
CA PHE A 187 3.48 -12.08 12.12
C PHE A 187 4.57 -13.08 12.53
N PRO A 188 5.77 -12.63 12.97
CA PRO A 188 6.85 -13.50 13.44
C PRO A 188 6.43 -14.39 14.63
N ASP A 189 6.86 -15.64 14.63
CA ASP A 189 6.45 -16.66 15.63
C ASP A 189 6.75 -16.26 17.08
N HIS A 190 7.83 -15.53 17.33
CA HIS A 190 8.17 -15.07 18.69
C HIS A 190 7.14 -14.07 19.30
N LEU A 191 6.20 -13.56 18.49
CA LEU A 191 5.10 -12.69 18.96
C LEU A 191 3.82 -13.45 19.32
N ARG A 192 3.80 -14.79 19.26
CA ARG A 192 2.59 -15.60 19.50
C ARG A 192 2.03 -15.46 20.91
N ASP A 193 2.90 -15.37 21.92
CA ASP A 193 2.46 -15.18 23.30
C ASP A 193 1.79 -13.81 23.49
N GLU A 194 2.40 -12.76 22.93
CA GLU A 194 1.84 -11.42 22.96
C GLU A 194 0.49 -11.36 22.22
N TRP A 195 0.40 -12.02 21.04
CA TRP A 195 -0.86 -12.12 20.31
C TRP A 195 -1.96 -12.79 21.14
N SER A 196 -1.65 -13.90 21.82
CA SER A 196 -2.61 -14.63 22.65
C SER A 196 -3.15 -13.77 23.80
N LEU A 197 -2.32 -12.91 24.40
CA LEU A 197 -2.74 -11.94 25.40
C LEU A 197 -3.69 -10.89 24.83
N ILE A 198 -3.39 -10.40 23.61
CA ILE A 198 -4.23 -9.43 22.91
C ILE A 198 -5.59 -10.04 22.54
N GLU A 199 -5.58 -11.26 21.97
CA GLU A 199 -6.78 -12.01 21.61
C GLU A 199 -7.71 -12.20 22.81
N LYS A 200 -7.16 -12.72 23.91
CA LYS A 200 -7.91 -12.91 25.17
C LYS A 200 -8.53 -11.60 25.69
N LYS A 201 -7.79 -10.51 25.60
CA LYS A 201 -8.25 -9.19 26.06
C LYS A 201 -9.32 -8.58 25.17
N ARG A 202 -9.22 -8.80 23.85
CA ARG A 202 -10.08 -8.16 22.84
C ARG A 202 -11.24 -9.02 22.36
N GLY A 203 -11.14 -10.35 22.51
CA GLY A 203 -12.21 -11.29 22.21
C GLY A 203 -12.50 -11.48 20.72
N PHE A 204 -11.57 -11.19 19.82
CA PHE A 204 -11.69 -11.55 18.40
C PHE A 204 -11.33 -13.04 18.19
N LEU A 205 -11.61 -13.57 17.01
CA LEU A 205 -11.33 -14.97 16.65
C LEU A 205 -10.09 -15.01 15.77
N SER A 206 -8.99 -15.50 16.29
CA SER A 206 -7.71 -15.59 15.57
C SER A 206 -7.75 -16.64 14.46
N VAL A 207 -7.25 -16.25 13.29
CA VAL A 207 -6.99 -17.09 12.13
C VAL A 207 -5.55 -16.84 11.70
N LEU A 208 -4.61 -17.68 12.14
CA LEU A 208 -3.18 -17.43 12.04
C LEU A 208 -2.55 -18.22 10.90
N ARG A 209 -1.67 -17.57 10.16
CA ARG A 209 -0.81 -18.27 9.22
C ARG A 209 0.10 -19.27 9.93
N GLY A 210 0.31 -20.45 9.32
CA GLY A 210 1.05 -21.56 9.92
C GLY A 210 0.26 -22.34 10.98
N ARG A 211 -1.03 -22.01 11.20
CA ARG A 211 -1.94 -22.71 12.09
C ARG A 211 -3.29 -23.03 11.43
N GLU A 212 -4.10 -22.03 11.10
CA GLU A 212 -5.40 -22.18 10.45
C GLU A 212 -5.31 -22.13 8.93
N PHE A 213 -4.33 -21.42 8.37
CA PHE A 213 -4.04 -21.38 6.94
C PHE A 213 -2.55 -21.29 6.67
N ASP A 214 -2.11 -21.77 5.51
CA ASP A 214 -0.75 -21.57 5.00
C ASP A 214 -0.70 -21.76 3.48
N GLY A 215 0.49 -21.69 2.91
CA GLY A 215 0.71 -21.92 1.49
C GLY A 215 2.13 -21.59 1.04
N ALA A 216 2.40 -21.95 -0.20
CA ALA A 216 3.71 -21.76 -0.82
C ALA A 216 3.55 -21.48 -2.32
N TRP A 217 4.59 -20.94 -2.91
CA TRP A 217 4.70 -20.90 -4.36
C TRP A 217 4.84 -22.32 -4.90
N ALA A 218 4.04 -22.67 -5.93
CA ALA A 218 4.04 -23.98 -6.57
C ALA A 218 4.94 -24.02 -7.82
N SER A 219 5.35 -22.86 -8.35
CA SER A 219 6.21 -22.76 -9.52
C SER A 219 7.29 -21.71 -9.31
N PRO A 220 8.48 -21.86 -9.96
CA PRO A 220 9.58 -20.90 -9.86
C PRO A 220 9.41 -19.68 -10.76
N GLU A 221 8.35 -19.56 -11.54
CA GLU A 221 8.18 -18.49 -12.52
C GLU A 221 8.04 -17.11 -11.84
N LEU A 222 8.89 -16.13 -12.26
CA LEU A 222 9.04 -14.84 -11.60
C LEU A 222 8.61 -13.65 -12.48
N LEU A 223 8.32 -13.89 -13.75
CA LEU A 223 8.14 -12.82 -14.75
C LEU A 223 6.82 -12.90 -15.53
N GLY A 224 5.96 -13.83 -15.21
CA GLY A 224 4.68 -14.01 -15.92
C GLY A 224 3.53 -14.21 -14.94
N LYS A 225 2.85 -15.35 -15.09
CA LYS A 225 1.87 -15.83 -14.10
C LYS A 225 2.52 -16.89 -13.25
N ARG A 226 2.33 -16.81 -11.94
CA ARG A 226 2.89 -17.76 -10.98
C ARG A 226 1.78 -18.54 -10.29
N SER A 227 2.04 -19.82 -10.02
CA SER A 227 1.10 -20.66 -9.28
C SER A 227 1.46 -20.72 -7.81
N PHE A 228 0.46 -20.69 -6.93
CA PHE A 228 0.62 -20.87 -5.51
C PHE A 228 -0.37 -21.87 -4.94
N ILE A 229 0.02 -22.52 -3.87
CA ILE A 229 -0.81 -23.42 -3.09
C ILE A 229 -1.41 -22.63 -1.93
N TYR A 230 -2.71 -22.74 -1.72
CA TYR A 230 -3.39 -22.32 -0.51
C TYR A 230 -3.90 -23.56 0.24
N GLN A 231 -3.67 -23.61 1.53
CA GLN A 231 -4.19 -24.61 2.44
C GLN A 231 -4.87 -23.91 3.62
N GLY A 232 -6.17 -24.09 3.73
CA GLY A 232 -7.00 -23.62 4.83
C GLY A 232 -7.73 -24.78 5.51
N ARG A 233 -9.03 -24.60 5.79
CA ARG A 233 -9.90 -25.63 6.41
C ARG A 233 -10.17 -26.83 5.50
N ALA A 234 -10.26 -26.55 4.20
CA ALA A 234 -10.56 -27.55 3.17
C ALA A 234 -9.27 -28.17 2.62
N GLU A 235 -9.41 -28.95 1.54
CA GLU A 235 -8.28 -29.49 0.79
C GLU A 235 -7.38 -28.38 0.21
N LYS A 236 -6.13 -28.76 -0.07
CA LYS A 236 -5.18 -27.90 -0.76
C LYS A 236 -5.71 -27.47 -2.12
N LYS A 237 -5.66 -26.18 -2.39
CA LYS A 237 -6.05 -25.60 -3.67
C LYS A 237 -4.84 -24.95 -4.34
N VAL A 238 -4.79 -25.05 -5.66
CA VAL A 238 -3.74 -24.42 -6.48
C VAL A 238 -4.37 -23.34 -7.33
N PHE A 239 -3.83 -22.13 -7.25
CA PHE A 239 -4.29 -21.00 -8.04
C PHE A 239 -3.14 -20.39 -8.83
N GLN A 240 -3.46 -19.83 -10.00
CA GLN A 240 -2.54 -19.03 -10.79
C GLN A 240 -2.82 -17.54 -10.58
N THR A 241 -1.78 -16.73 -10.47
CA THR A 241 -1.87 -15.28 -10.23
C THR A 241 -0.89 -14.50 -11.10
N ALA A 242 -1.24 -13.25 -11.41
CA ALA A 242 -0.33 -12.29 -12.04
C ALA A 242 0.61 -11.60 -11.03
N LEU A 243 0.36 -11.74 -9.72
CA LEU A 243 1.25 -11.24 -8.67
C LEU A 243 2.34 -12.29 -8.42
N VAL A 244 3.58 -12.00 -8.79
CA VAL A 244 4.64 -13.01 -8.85
C VAL A 244 5.77 -12.81 -7.85
N ALA A 245 5.86 -11.65 -7.19
CA ALA A 245 6.92 -11.39 -6.23
C ALA A 245 6.76 -12.25 -4.96
N ARG A 246 7.89 -12.69 -4.41
CA ARG A 246 7.93 -13.57 -3.23
C ARG A 246 7.08 -13.03 -2.08
N TYR A 247 7.25 -11.75 -1.75
CA TYR A 247 6.54 -11.08 -0.66
C TYR A 247 5.02 -10.95 -0.89
N GLN A 248 4.54 -11.08 -2.14
CA GLN A 248 3.11 -11.02 -2.46
C GLN A 248 2.36 -12.30 -2.07
N LEU A 249 3.07 -13.41 -1.82
CA LEU A 249 2.46 -14.66 -1.37
C LEU A 249 1.66 -14.46 -0.07
N ASN A 250 2.24 -13.79 0.91
CA ASN A 250 1.57 -13.53 2.19
C ASN A 250 0.27 -12.75 2.01
N ASN A 251 0.26 -11.80 1.06
CA ASN A 251 -0.92 -10.99 0.78
C ASN A 251 -2.01 -11.83 0.09
N LEU A 252 -1.63 -12.72 -0.83
CA LEU A 252 -2.54 -13.67 -1.48
C LEU A 252 -3.14 -14.63 -0.45
N LEU A 253 -2.31 -15.26 0.39
CA LEU A 253 -2.77 -16.19 1.41
C LEU A 253 -3.71 -15.52 2.42
N SER A 254 -3.39 -14.29 2.86
CA SER A 254 -4.25 -13.50 3.74
C SER A 254 -5.60 -13.17 3.09
N ALA A 255 -5.60 -12.80 1.81
CA ALA A 255 -6.84 -12.55 1.09
C ALA A 255 -7.69 -13.83 0.93
N MET A 256 -7.07 -14.97 0.61
CA MET A 256 -7.76 -16.27 0.56
C MET A 256 -8.37 -16.64 1.91
N ALA A 257 -7.64 -16.42 3.01
CA ALA A 257 -8.14 -16.66 4.36
C ALA A 257 -9.34 -15.76 4.71
N VAL A 258 -9.36 -14.49 4.26
CA VAL A 258 -10.53 -13.60 4.41
C VAL A 258 -11.76 -14.21 3.74
N LEU A 259 -11.62 -14.74 2.52
CA LEU A 259 -12.74 -15.36 1.79
C LEU A 259 -13.23 -16.65 2.46
N GLU A 260 -12.33 -17.42 3.04
CA GLU A 260 -12.67 -18.71 3.67
C GLU A 260 -13.29 -18.52 5.08
N TYR A 261 -12.76 -17.59 5.87
CA TYR A 261 -13.14 -17.39 7.28
C TYR A 261 -14.14 -16.24 7.49
N GLY A 262 -14.32 -15.39 6.47
CA GLY A 262 -15.33 -14.33 6.48
C GLY A 262 -16.74 -14.86 6.22
N PRO A 263 -17.75 -13.98 6.31
CA PRO A 263 -19.14 -14.35 6.11
C PRO A 263 -19.54 -14.51 4.63
N TRP A 264 -18.66 -14.20 3.70
CA TRP A 264 -18.93 -14.23 2.26
C TRP A 264 -18.55 -15.59 1.66
N LYS A 265 -19.30 -16.00 0.64
CA LYS A 265 -18.99 -17.22 -0.13
C LYS A 265 -18.69 -16.84 -1.57
N ILE A 266 -17.44 -17.00 -1.97
CA ILE A 266 -17.00 -16.78 -3.35
C ILE A 266 -16.55 -18.13 -3.92
N PRO A 267 -17.13 -18.57 -5.06
CA PRO A 267 -16.75 -19.81 -5.71
C PRO A 267 -15.27 -19.80 -6.15
N ASP A 268 -14.61 -20.95 -6.08
CA ASP A 268 -13.20 -21.10 -6.45
C ASP A 268 -12.95 -20.76 -7.93
N GLU A 269 -13.91 -21.02 -8.81
CA GLU A 269 -13.83 -20.68 -10.23
C GLU A 269 -13.76 -19.18 -10.46
N VAL A 270 -14.49 -18.39 -9.65
CA VAL A 270 -14.44 -16.93 -9.68
C VAL A 270 -13.06 -16.45 -9.22
N ILE A 271 -12.55 -17.01 -8.13
CA ILE A 271 -11.22 -16.69 -7.61
C ILE A 271 -10.15 -17.03 -8.67
N ALA A 272 -10.21 -18.25 -9.25
CA ALA A 272 -9.26 -18.72 -10.25
C ALA A 272 -9.27 -17.86 -11.52
N SER A 273 -10.41 -17.30 -11.91
CA SER A 273 -10.52 -16.39 -13.06
C SER A 273 -10.00 -14.98 -12.77
N ALA A 274 -10.13 -14.50 -11.55
CA ALA A 274 -9.76 -13.15 -11.16
C ALA A 274 -8.25 -12.99 -10.89
N LEU A 275 -7.64 -13.93 -10.17
CA LEU A 275 -6.24 -13.85 -9.76
C LEU A 275 -5.24 -13.62 -10.91
N PRO A 276 -5.37 -14.25 -12.11
CA PRO A 276 -4.48 -14.01 -13.22
C PRO A 276 -4.61 -12.63 -13.88
N THR A 277 -5.62 -11.85 -13.52
CA THR A 277 -5.88 -10.50 -14.05
C THR A 277 -5.49 -9.39 -13.08
N LEU A 278 -5.04 -9.74 -11.88
CA LEU A 278 -4.67 -8.78 -10.84
C LEU A 278 -3.58 -7.81 -11.32
N ARG A 279 -3.76 -6.56 -10.96
CA ARG A 279 -2.75 -5.50 -11.12
C ARG A 279 -2.51 -4.83 -9.77
N ASN A 280 -1.26 -4.55 -9.48
CA ASN A 280 -0.86 -3.90 -8.23
C ASN A 280 0.16 -2.79 -8.55
N PRO A 281 -0.30 -1.59 -8.92
CA PRO A 281 0.56 -0.50 -9.35
C PRO A 281 1.64 -0.17 -8.31
N GLY A 282 2.89 0.00 -8.77
CA GLY A 282 4.02 0.33 -7.92
C GLY A 282 4.49 -0.77 -6.97
N ARG A 283 4.11 -2.03 -7.19
CA ARG A 283 4.54 -3.20 -6.42
C ARG A 283 4.93 -4.35 -7.35
N TRP A 284 6.21 -4.45 -7.68
CA TRP A 284 6.74 -5.35 -8.70
C TRP A 284 6.01 -5.17 -10.05
N GLU A 285 5.68 -3.94 -10.37
CA GLU A 285 4.96 -3.59 -11.60
C GLU A 285 5.93 -3.51 -12.77
N ARG A 286 5.74 -4.37 -13.78
CA ARG A 286 6.51 -4.31 -15.03
C ARG A 286 5.88 -3.33 -16.00
N LEU A 287 6.70 -2.47 -16.59
CA LEU A 287 6.24 -1.59 -17.67
C LEU A 287 6.23 -2.34 -19.00
N PRO A 288 5.11 -2.33 -19.75
CA PRO A 288 4.99 -3.17 -20.96
C PRO A 288 6.01 -2.85 -22.06
N SER A 289 6.37 -1.57 -22.19
CA SER A 289 7.20 -1.08 -23.31
C SER A 289 8.68 -0.92 -22.94
N PHE A 290 9.07 -1.20 -21.70
CA PHE A 290 10.43 -0.98 -21.22
C PHE A 290 10.88 -2.11 -20.30
N PRO A 291 12.19 -2.43 -20.27
CA PRO A 291 12.75 -3.37 -19.29
C PRO A 291 12.87 -2.70 -17.91
N VAL A 292 11.73 -2.26 -17.37
CA VAL A 292 11.64 -1.48 -16.13
C VAL A 292 10.63 -2.10 -15.19
N ILE A 293 11.02 -2.18 -13.92
CA ILE A 293 10.18 -2.61 -12.79
C ILE A 293 9.99 -1.43 -11.86
N LEU A 294 8.75 -1.18 -11.47
CA LEU A 294 8.39 -0.17 -10.46
C LEU A 294 8.08 -0.88 -9.15
N ASP A 295 8.80 -0.54 -8.10
CA ASP A 295 8.54 -1.05 -6.75
C ASP A 295 8.75 0.02 -5.68
N GLY A 296 7.70 0.32 -4.94
CA GLY A 296 7.71 1.33 -3.89
C GLY A 296 8.23 0.84 -2.54
N ALA A 297 9.22 -0.05 -2.48
CA ALA A 297 9.91 -0.39 -1.24
C ALA A 297 10.49 0.89 -0.59
N HIS A 298 10.20 1.10 0.72
CA HIS A 298 10.46 2.36 1.40
C HIS A 298 10.78 2.21 2.91
N ASN A 299 11.09 0.99 3.33
CA ASN A 299 11.67 0.66 4.62
C ASN A 299 12.66 -0.50 4.46
N PRO A 300 13.58 -0.73 5.42
CA PRO A 300 14.63 -1.74 5.28
C PRO A 300 14.12 -3.16 5.01
N GLU A 301 13.02 -3.58 5.66
CA GLU A 301 12.44 -4.91 5.44
C GLU A 301 11.94 -5.07 4.00
N SER A 302 11.13 -4.12 3.50
CA SER A 302 10.63 -4.16 2.13
C SER A 302 11.76 -4.08 1.10
N MET A 303 12.85 -3.37 1.41
CA MET A 303 14.02 -3.29 0.55
C MET A 303 14.78 -4.63 0.47
N ARG A 304 14.94 -5.34 1.60
CA ARG A 304 15.54 -6.70 1.60
C ARG A 304 14.70 -7.67 0.76
N GLU A 305 13.38 -7.67 0.94
CA GLU A 305 12.46 -8.49 0.15
C GLU A 305 12.56 -8.19 -1.36
N LEU A 306 12.66 -6.90 -1.72
CA LEU A 306 12.84 -6.48 -3.11
C LEU A 306 14.19 -6.99 -3.67
N VAL A 307 15.29 -6.83 -2.92
CA VAL A 307 16.64 -7.26 -3.33
C VAL A 307 16.68 -8.78 -3.51
N GLU A 308 16.11 -9.56 -2.59
CA GLU A 308 16.00 -11.02 -2.75
C GLU A 308 15.19 -11.40 -4.00
N GLN A 309 14.08 -10.71 -4.26
CA GLN A 309 13.28 -10.91 -5.45
C GLN A 309 14.05 -10.61 -6.74
N ILE A 310 14.84 -9.52 -6.75
CA ILE A 310 15.67 -9.14 -7.91
C ILE A 310 16.76 -10.19 -8.15
N ARG A 311 17.46 -10.63 -7.11
CA ARG A 311 18.53 -11.64 -7.21
C ARG A 311 18.00 -12.98 -7.75
N GLU A 312 16.80 -13.36 -7.34
CA GLU A 312 16.15 -14.58 -7.86
C GLU A 312 15.75 -14.42 -9.34
N ALA A 313 15.19 -13.25 -9.72
CA ALA A 313 14.71 -13.01 -11.08
C ALA A 313 15.84 -12.63 -12.07
N PHE A 314 16.89 -11.96 -11.61
CA PHE A 314 17.99 -11.43 -12.39
C PHE A 314 19.33 -11.70 -11.69
N PRO A 315 19.90 -12.91 -11.84
CA PRO A 315 21.10 -13.32 -11.10
C PRO A 315 22.38 -12.54 -11.43
N ASP A 316 22.43 -11.86 -12.58
CA ASP A 316 23.58 -11.07 -13.01
C ASP A 316 23.45 -9.60 -12.56
N PRO A 317 24.15 -9.16 -11.49
CA PRO A 317 24.03 -7.81 -10.96
C PRO A 317 24.57 -6.72 -11.91
N GLU A 318 25.41 -7.07 -12.89
CA GLU A 318 25.92 -6.11 -13.89
C GLU A 318 24.80 -5.66 -14.86
N ARG A 319 23.71 -6.43 -14.94
CA ARG A 319 22.55 -6.13 -15.78
C ARG A 319 21.42 -5.44 -15.03
N VAL A 320 21.57 -5.23 -13.73
CA VAL A 320 20.57 -4.56 -12.90
C VAL A 320 21.01 -3.15 -12.55
N GLY A 321 20.15 -2.18 -12.90
CA GLY A 321 20.30 -0.78 -12.51
C GLY A 321 19.15 -0.30 -11.66
N PHE A 322 19.40 0.73 -10.84
CA PHE A 322 18.41 1.34 -9.97
C PHE A 322 18.23 2.83 -10.27
N LEU A 323 17.00 3.28 -10.47
CA LEU A 323 16.63 4.66 -10.28
C LEU A 323 16.09 4.78 -8.85
N ALA A 324 16.89 5.39 -7.95
CA ALA A 324 16.64 5.39 -6.53
C ALA A 324 16.52 6.79 -5.95
N GLY A 325 15.53 6.98 -5.05
CA GLY A 325 15.32 8.21 -4.32
C GLY A 325 14.47 7.98 -3.08
N PHE A 326 14.81 8.66 -1.99
CA PHE A 326 14.32 8.37 -0.66
C PHE A 326 13.71 9.61 0.01
N ILE A 327 12.92 9.38 1.06
CA ILE A 327 12.31 10.42 1.90
C ILE A 327 13.03 10.47 3.25
N LYS A 328 13.25 11.67 3.78
CA LYS A 328 13.80 11.91 5.12
C LYS A 328 12.91 11.26 6.20
N GLY A 329 13.51 10.94 7.33
CA GLY A 329 12.78 10.26 8.43
C GLY A 329 12.56 8.76 8.21
N LYS A 330 13.11 8.19 7.13
CA LYS A 330 13.22 6.75 6.91
C LYS A 330 14.70 6.35 6.95
N ASP A 331 14.99 5.09 7.25
CA ASP A 331 16.37 4.54 7.32
C ASP A 331 16.97 4.38 5.91
N TRP A 332 17.08 5.50 5.17
CA TRP A 332 17.48 5.52 3.76
C TRP A 332 18.92 5.01 3.55
N GLU A 333 19.81 5.24 4.51
CA GLU A 333 21.20 4.74 4.46
C GLU A 333 21.22 3.21 4.45
N GLU A 334 20.45 2.58 5.31
CA GLU A 334 20.30 1.14 5.33
C GLU A 334 19.68 0.63 4.04
N MET A 335 18.59 1.26 3.56
CA MET A 335 17.93 0.87 2.30
C MET A 335 18.86 0.98 1.10
N LEU A 336 19.54 2.11 0.94
CA LEU A 336 20.49 2.32 -0.16
C LEU A 336 21.68 1.36 -0.02
N GLY A 337 22.06 1.02 1.22
CA GLY A 337 23.12 0.10 1.56
C GLY A 337 22.89 -1.35 1.12
N ILE A 338 21.64 -1.77 1.00
CA ILE A 338 21.23 -3.13 0.61
C ILE A 338 21.24 -3.30 -0.93
N LEU A 339 20.90 -2.26 -1.69
CA LEU A 339 20.72 -2.34 -3.16
C LEU A 339 21.94 -2.90 -3.92
N PRO A 340 23.22 -2.63 -3.54
CA PRO A 340 24.39 -3.20 -4.19
C PRO A 340 24.47 -4.74 -4.17
N GLU A 341 23.70 -5.40 -3.34
CA GLU A 341 23.63 -6.87 -3.35
C GLU A 341 22.98 -7.42 -4.62
N ALA A 342 22.15 -6.60 -5.31
CA ALA A 342 21.39 -7.03 -6.49
C ALA A 342 21.72 -6.28 -7.79
N GLY A 343 22.44 -5.16 -7.74
CA GLY A 343 22.79 -4.42 -8.95
C GLY A 343 24.01 -3.51 -8.79
N ARG A 344 24.54 -3.02 -9.93
CA ARG A 344 25.79 -2.27 -9.97
C ARG A 344 25.67 -0.85 -10.47
N THR A 345 24.59 -0.50 -11.14
CA THR A 345 24.39 0.84 -11.75
C THR A 345 23.29 1.61 -11.02
N PHE A 346 23.60 2.85 -10.63
CA PHE A 346 22.70 3.66 -9.82
C PHE A 346 22.46 5.04 -10.46
N PHE A 347 21.20 5.42 -10.59
CA PHE A 347 20.74 6.76 -10.94
C PHE A 347 20.07 7.34 -9.69
N LEU A 348 20.78 8.26 -9.02
CA LEU A 348 20.36 8.80 -7.74
C LEU A 348 19.67 10.14 -7.93
N THR A 349 18.44 10.27 -7.41
CA THR A 349 17.63 11.46 -7.57
C THR A 349 16.75 11.74 -6.37
N ALA A 350 16.19 12.94 -6.28
CA ALA A 350 15.15 13.26 -5.31
C ALA A 350 13.77 12.91 -5.88
N PRO A 351 12.92 12.18 -5.15
CA PRO A 351 11.49 12.19 -5.44
C PRO A 351 10.96 13.62 -5.41
N PRO A 352 9.93 13.96 -6.22
CA PRO A 352 9.34 15.31 -6.20
C PRO A 352 8.47 15.51 -4.95
N ASP A 353 9.12 15.58 -3.80
CA ASP A 353 8.53 15.79 -2.48
C ASP A 353 9.43 16.72 -1.66
N THR A 354 8.85 17.52 -0.77
CA THR A 354 9.59 18.47 0.09
C THR A 354 10.51 17.77 1.09
N ASP A 355 10.15 16.54 1.48
CA ASP A 355 10.91 15.76 2.44
C ASP A 355 11.89 14.77 1.77
N ALA A 356 12.21 14.98 0.50
CA ALA A 356 13.17 14.16 -0.22
C ALA A 356 14.59 14.29 0.38
N VAL A 357 15.32 13.18 0.40
CA VAL A 357 16.75 13.18 0.71
C VAL A 357 17.49 13.84 -0.45
N ASP A 358 18.46 14.71 -0.14
CA ASP A 358 19.29 15.36 -1.16
C ASP A 358 20.09 14.30 -1.95
N PRO A 359 20.01 14.28 -3.28
CA PRO A 359 20.75 13.35 -4.12
C PRO A 359 22.27 13.38 -3.89
N LEU A 360 22.84 14.52 -3.49
CA LEU A 360 24.25 14.63 -3.15
C LEU A 360 24.62 13.85 -1.88
N GLN A 361 23.71 13.75 -0.91
CA GLN A 361 23.89 12.89 0.26
C GLN A 361 23.90 11.41 -0.15
N LEU A 362 23.00 11.00 -1.04
CA LEU A 362 22.98 9.64 -1.60
C LEU A 362 24.27 9.31 -2.34
N ALA A 363 24.77 10.25 -3.16
CA ALA A 363 26.01 10.10 -3.90
C ALA A 363 27.22 9.99 -2.96
N SER A 364 27.28 10.81 -1.90
CA SER A 364 28.35 10.75 -0.88
C SER A 364 28.37 9.38 -0.19
N PHE A 365 27.22 8.84 0.16
CA PHE A 365 27.09 7.52 0.77
C PHE A 365 27.53 6.39 -0.19
N MET A 366 27.20 6.49 -1.48
CA MET A 366 27.58 5.51 -2.50
C MET A 366 29.06 5.59 -2.88
N GLY A 367 29.67 6.77 -2.81
CA GLY A 367 31.07 7.01 -3.24
C GLY A 367 32.12 6.19 -2.51
N VAL A 368 31.81 5.67 -1.31
CA VAL A 368 32.71 4.78 -0.55
C VAL A 368 32.55 3.30 -0.93
N ARG A 369 31.61 2.95 -1.82
CA ARG A 369 31.29 1.57 -2.19
C ARG A 369 32.00 1.16 -3.48
N LYS A 370 32.91 0.18 -3.38
CA LYS A 370 33.62 -0.36 -4.54
C LYS A 370 32.71 -1.21 -5.43
N GLY A 371 32.93 -1.15 -6.75
CA GLY A 371 32.25 -2.00 -7.73
C GLY A 371 30.85 -1.54 -8.12
N CYS A 372 30.46 -0.33 -7.73
CA CYS A 372 29.22 0.29 -8.18
C CYS A 372 29.52 1.55 -9.02
N SER A 373 28.77 1.75 -10.09
CA SER A 373 28.73 3.00 -10.84
C SER A 373 27.48 3.80 -10.47
N PHE A 374 27.61 5.11 -10.35
CA PHE A 374 26.42 5.93 -10.10
C PHE A 374 26.48 7.28 -10.83
N SER A 375 25.30 7.78 -11.16
CA SER A 375 25.04 9.14 -11.64
C SER A 375 24.10 9.81 -10.64
N VAL A 376 24.22 11.12 -10.47
CA VAL A 376 23.38 11.90 -9.56
C VAL A 376 22.87 13.14 -10.26
N GLY A 377 21.61 13.49 -10.03
CA GLY A 377 21.03 14.68 -10.65
C GLY A 377 19.54 14.83 -10.38
N GLN A 378 18.95 15.75 -11.12
CA GLN A 378 17.52 16.03 -11.04
C GLN A 378 16.70 14.88 -11.62
N PHE A 379 15.46 14.75 -11.18
CA PHE A 379 14.56 13.66 -11.53
C PHE A 379 14.45 13.44 -13.05
N ASP A 380 14.18 14.49 -13.83
CA ASP A 380 13.94 14.34 -15.27
C ASP A 380 15.19 13.81 -15.99
N SER A 381 16.37 14.38 -15.74
CA SER A 381 17.63 13.93 -16.34
C SER A 381 18.01 12.51 -15.92
N MET A 382 17.83 12.17 -14.64
CA MET A 382 18.14 10.82 -14.17
C MET A 382 17.16 9.79 -14.70
N SER A 383 15.88 10.15 -14.86
CA SER A 383 14.88 9.26 -15.49
C SER A 383 15.24 8.97 -16.94
N VAL A 384 15.56 9.99 -17.76
CA VAL A 384 16.01 9.78 -19.14
C VAL A 384 17.23 8.86 -19.19
N ASN A 385 18.29 9.19 -18.47
CA ASN A 385 19.53 8.41 -18.46
C ASN A 385 19.30 6.94 -18.02
N ALA A 386 18.47 6.72 -17.01
CA ALA A 386 18.17 5.39 -16.50
C ALA A 386 17.39 4.53 -17.51
N PHE A 387 16.37 5.12 -18.15
CA PHE A 387 15.59 4.43 -19.18
C PHE A 387 16.41 4.13 -20.43
N GLU A 388 17.23 5.08 -20.89
CA GLU A 388 18.16 4.87 -21.99
C GLU A 388 19.15 3.74 -21.66
N TRP A 389 19.77 3.76 -20.47
CA TRP A 389 20.68 2.72 -20.04
C TRP A 389 20.04 1.32 -20.09
N SER A 390 18.78 1.20 -19.67
CA SER A 390 18.06 -0.08 -19.67
C SER A 390 17.80 -0.61 -21.09
N GLY A 391 17.60 0.27 -22.06
CA GLY A 391 17.37 -0.07 -23.47
C GLY A 391 18.64 -0.32 -24.30
N GLN A 392 19.82 0.12 -23.85
CA GLN A 392 21.06 0.05 -24.63
C GLN A 392 21.59 -1.38 -24.83
N VAL A 393 21.37 -2.26 -23.85
CA VAL A 393 21.89 -3.64 -23.89
C VAL A 393 20.77 -4.61 -23.56
N PRO A 394 20.51 -5.60 -24.43
CA PRO A 394 19.50 -6.63 -24.17
C PRO A 394 19.76 -7.37 -22.85
N GLY A 395 18.70 -7.56 -22.07
CA GLY A 395 18.75 -8.23 -20.76
C GLY A 395 19.11 -7.33 -19.60
N ARG A 396 19.34 -6.02 -19.79
CA ARG A 396 19.37 -5.06 -18.69
C ARG A 396 17.97 -4.84 -18.13
N ILE A 397 17.88 -4.64 -16.81
CA ILE A 397 16.64 -4.31 -16.10
C ILE A 397 16.90 -3.08 -15.24
N LEU A 398 16.02 -2.11 -15.34
CA LEU A 398 15.98 -0.95 -14.43
C LEU A 398 14.91 -1.20 -13.35
N VAL A 399 15.26 -0.97 -12.10
CA VAL A 399 14.33 -1.00 -10.97
C VAL A 399 14.18 0.41 -10.40
N VAL A 400 12.97 0.93 -10.39
CA VAL A 400 12.63 2.23 -9.78
C VAL A 400 12.16 1.96 -8.36
N THR A 401 12.85 2.51 -7.34
CA THR A 401 12.58 2.17 -5.94
C THR A 401 13.04 3.23 -4.93
N GLY A 402 12.78 2.99 -3.66
CA GLY A 402 13.15 3.84 -2.51
C GLY A 402 12.00 4.72 -2.01
N SER A 403 11.00 5.01 -2.85
CA SER A 403 9.83 5.78 -2.46
C SER A 403 8.65 5.55 -3.43
N LEU A 404 7.43 5.49 -2.89
CA LEU A 404 6.21 5.51 -3.70
C LEU A 404 6.05 6.84 -4.48
N TYR A 405 6.55 7.94 -3.92
CA TYR A 405 6.55 9.24 -4.61
C TYR A 405 7.42 9.23 -5.87
N LEU A 406 8.59 8.56 -5.82
CA LEU A 406 9.44 8.38 -7.00
C LEU A 406 8.75 7.51 -8.04
N VAL A 407 8.16 6.40 -7.63
CA VAL A 407 7.39 5.53 -8.52
C VAL A 407 6.24 6.29 -9.19
N GLY A 408 5.48 7.06 -8.42
CA GLY A 408 4.41 7.91 -8.94
C GLY A 408 4.91 8.97 -9.92
N ALA A 409 6.06 9.59 -9.65
CA ALA A 409 6.69 10.55 -10.54
C ALA A 409 7.08 9.93 -11.89
N VAL A 410 7.69 8.73 -11.87
CA VAL A 410 8.03 7.99 -13.09
C VAL A 410 6.77 7.64 -13.88
N LYS A 411 5.69 7.24 -13.23
CA LYS A 411 4.42 6.94 -13.92
C LYS A 411 3.84 8.19 -14.61
N ARG A 412 3.84 9.35 -13.95
CA ARG A 412 3.45 10.64 -14.56
C ARG A 412 4.34 11.03 -15.73
N TRP A 413 5.65 10.92 -15.54
CA TRP A 413 6.64 11.24 -16.58
C TRP A 413 6.42 10.39 -17.85
N GLN A 414 6.11 9.10 -17.69
CA GLN A 414 5.83 8.20 -18.81
C GLN A 414 4.51 8.49 -19.53
N SER A 415 3.47 8.96 -18.82
CA SER A 415 2.19 9.33 -19.43
C SER A 415 2.26 10.62 -20.26
N GLY A 416 3.41 11.29 -20.28
CA GLY A 416 3.56 12.60 -20.96
C GLY A 416 2.89 13.75 -20.19
N GLU A 417 2.39 13.50 -19.00
CA GLU A 417 1.95 14.53 -18.07
C GLU A 417 3.21 15.21 -17.52
N THR A 418 3.58 16.35 -18.14
CA THR A 418 4.71 17.15 -17.68
C THR A 418 4.55 17.45 -16.19
N SER A 419 5.58 17.12 -15.40
CA SER A 419 5.62 17.49 -14.00
C SER A 419 5.05 18.89 -13.83
N PRO A 420 4.03 19.09 -12.99
CA PRO A 420 4.45 19.53 -11.68
C PRO A 420 3.49 19.15 -10.55
N LEU A 421 3.99 18.89 -9.40
CA LEU A 421 3.38 19.25 -8.13
C LEU A 421 2.93 20.75 -8.07
N SER A 422 3.18 21.54 -9.11
CA SER A 422 2.87 22.97 -9.15
C SER A 422 1.68 23.40 -10.00
N ALA A 423 1.16 22.61 -10.93
CA ALA A 423 0.06 23.05 -11.82
C ALA A 423 -1.21 22.16 -11.76
N GLY A 424 -1.12 20.85 -11.69
CA GLY A 424 -2.29 19.96 -11.73
C GLY A 424 -3.13 20.01 -10.43
N GLU A 425 -2.49 20.07 -9.27
CA GLU A 425 -3.21 20.34 -8.02
C GLU A 425 -3.80 21.76 -7.96
N ARG A 426 -3.24 22.73 -8.69
CA ARG A 426 -3.82 24.07 -8.80
C ARG A 426 -5.05 24.12 -9.69
N ASN A 427 -5.13 23.37 -10.77
CA ASN A 427 -6.24 23.48 -11.73
C ASN A 427 -7.53 22.79 -11.30
N VAL A 428 -7.46 21.68 -10.55
CA VAL A 428 -8.67 21.06 -9.97
C VAL A 428 -9.24 21.91 -8.81
N PHE A 429 -8.41 22.77 -8.19
CA PHE A 429 -8.79 23.55 -7.01
C PHE A 429 -8.83 25.07 -7.24
N SER A 430 -8.47 25.59 -8.43
CA SER A 430 -8.49 27.03 -8.73
C SER A 430 -9.89 27.61 -8.97
N SER A 431 -10.91 26.77 -9.11
CA SER A 431 -12.32 27.20 -9.32
C SER A 431 -13.10 27.46 -8.02
N PHE A 432 -12.45 27.41 -6.86
CA PHE A 432 -13.08 27.73 -5.58
C PHE A 432 -12.63 29.10 -5.09
N HIS A 433 -13.33 30.14 -5.48
CA HIS A 433 -13.47 31.37 -4.69
C HIS A 433 -14.80 31.33 -3.94
N PRO A 434 -14.86 31.94 -2.71
CA PRO A 434 -15.99 31.82 -1.79
C PRO A 434 -17.28 32.36 -2.36
#